data_a1aab8a4f648801ceedaee24ccaa2895
#
_entry.id   a1aab8a4f648801ceedaee24ccaa2895
#
_cell.length_a   1.000
_cell.length_b   1.000
_cell.length_c   1.000
_cell.angle_alpha   90.00
_cell.angle_beta   90.00
_cell.angle_gamma   90.00
#
_symmetry.space_group_name_H-M   'P 1'
#
loop_
_entity.id
_entity.type
_entity.pdbx_description
1 polymer ?
#
loop_
_entity_poly.entity_id
_entity_poly.type
_entity_poly.pdbx_seq_one_letter_code
_entity_poly.pdbx_strand_id
1 'polypeptide(L)'
;MAEPKFGPAGNSLSFYAAGMKSTKQAPRWVKEFGLDAYEYQCGSGVIGSDANFMAVGEEARRYGIAMSLHTPYFISLSGTDPEKRLKSIEYIRKSVHAAELLGADIIVIHTGSATKISREEAVALAKDTISRALDEIDTQVIFGLETMGKVNQLGTLDEVIEICGISKRLS
;
A
#
# COMPACT_ATOMS: atom_id res chain seq x y z
N MET A 1 -21.11 -0.88 -12.27
CA MET A 1 -19.88 -1.37 -11.61
C MET A 1 -18.71 -0.74 -12.34
N ALA A 2 -17.67 -0.28 -11.62
CA ALA A 2 -16.47 0.21 -12.28
C ALA A 2 -15.78 -0.96 -13.01
N GLU A 3 -15.20 -0.69 -14.19
CA GLU A 3 -14.42 -1.71 -14.90
C GLU A 3 -13.13 -2.03 -14.11
N PRO A 4 -12.73 -3.31 -14.03
CA PRO A 4 -11.49 -3.69 -13.38
C PRO A 4 -10.29 -3.11 -14.15
N LYS A 5 -9.27 -2.67 -13.42
CA LYS A 5 -8.02 -2.13 -13.98
C LYS A 5 -6.88 -3.09 -13.71
N PHE A 6 -5.99 -3.23 -14.68
CA PHE A 6 -4.87 -4.17 -14.60
C PHE A 6 -3.54 -3.45 -14.79
N GLY A 7 -2.53 -3.89 -14.05
CA GLY A 7 -1.21 -3.30 -14.13
C GLY A 7 -0.18 -4.00 -13.26
N PRO A 8 1.10 -3.67 -13.41
CA PRO A 8 2.18 -4.25 -12.62
C PRO A 8 2.32 -3.57 -11.26
N ALA A 9 2.86 -4.33 -10.31
CA ALA A 9 3.39 -3.84 -9.04
C ALA A 9 4.90 -3.58 -9.19
N GLY A 10 5.26 -2.31 -9.29
CA GLY A 10 6.63 -1.86 -9.49
C GLY A 10 7.17 -2.04 -10.91
N ASN A 11 8.44 -1.71 -11.08
CA ASN A 11 9.13 -1.81 -12.35
C ASN A 11 9.61 -3.24 -12.60
N SER A 12 9.16 -3.85 -13.69
CA SER A 12 9.54 -5.21 -14.08
C SER A 12 10.92 -5.26 -14.76
N LEU A 13 11.47 -6.47 -14.91
CA LEU A 13 12.70 -6.66 -15.70
C LEU A 13 12.52 -6.20 -17.15
N SER A 14 11.33 -6.40 -17.74
CA SER A 14 11.02 -5.94 -19.10
C SER A 14 10.99 -4.41 -19.22
N PHE A 15 10.59 -3.71 -18.18
CA PHE A 15 10.69 -2.24 -18.09
C PHE A 15 12.13 -1.77 -18.26
N TYR A 16 13.05 -2.37 -17.50
CA TYR A 16 14.48 -2.03 -17.60
C TYR A 16 15.10 -2.49 -18.92
N ALA A 17 14.73 -3.67 -19.42
CA ALA A 17 15.18 -4.17 -20.73
C ALA A 17 14.74 -3.29 -21.90
N ALA A 18 13.58 -2.61 -21.76
CA ALA A 18 13.11 -1.60 -22.71
C ALA A 18 13.89 -0.24 -22.62
N GLY A 19 14.96 -0.18 -21.80
CA GLY A 19 15.80 1.00 -21.65
C GLY A 19 15.25 2.07 -20.70
N MET A 20 14.16 1.80 -19.97
CA MET A 20 13.62 2.70 -18.98
C MET A 20 14.52 2.75 -17.73
N LYS A 21 14.70 3.94 -17.14
CA LYS A 21 15.66 4.15 -16.04
C LYS A 21 15.01 4.76 -14.79
N SER A 22 13.82 5.31 -14.90
CA SER A 22 13.16 6.04 -13.83
C SER A 22 11.69 5.66 -13.76
N THR A 23 11.19 5.48 -12.55
CA THR A 23 9.76 5.18 -12.29
C THR A 23 8.82 6.25 -12.86
N LYS A 24 9.29 7.48 -13.06
CA LYS A 24 8.54 8.51 -13.80
C LYS A 24 8.12 8.05 -15.21
N GLN A 25 8.85 7.13 -15.83
CA GLN A 25 8.55 6.59 -17.16
C GLN A 25 7.54 5.43 -17.11
N ALA A 26 7.25 4.89 -15.91
CA ALA A 26 6.38 3.73 -15.76
C ALA A 26 4.95 3.96 -16.26
N PRO A 27 4.26 5.08 -15.98
CA PRO A 27 2.90 5.28 -16.47
C PRO A 27 2.80 5.24 -18.00
N ARG A 28 3.73 5.86 -18.71
CA ARG A 28 3.79 5.78 -20.17
C ARG A 28 4.02 4.35 -20.65
N TRP A 29 5.00 3.66 -20.06
CA TRP A 29 5.33 2.29 -20.44
C TRP A 29 4.16 1.33 -20.20
N VAL A 30 3.47 1.45 -19.05
CA VAL A 30 2.25 0.69 -18.73
C VAL A 30 1.16 0.91 -19.78
N LYS A 31 0.97 2.17 -20.19
CA LYS A 31 -0.02 2.52 -21.23
C LYS A 31 0.33 1.92 -22.60
N GLU A 32 1.61 1.92 -22.96
CA GLU A 32 2.09 1.32 -24.23
C GLU A 32 1.87 -0.20 -24.26
N PHE A 33 1.82 -0.87 -23.09
CA PHE A 33 1.44 -2.28 -22.97
C PHE A 33 -0.07 -2.53 -22.94
N GLY A 34 -0.90 -1.50 -23.07
CA GLY A 34 -2.36 -1.62 -23.03
C GLY A 34 -2.92 -1.88 -21.63
N LEU A 35 -2.15 -1.57 -20.58
CA LEU A 35 -2.53 -1.67 -19.18
C LEU A 35 -3.00 -0.29 -18.67
N ASP A 36 -3.67 -0.27 -17.50
CA ASP A 36 -4.40 0.90 -17.01
C ASP A 36 -4.23 1.17 -15.51
N ALA A 37 -3.38 0.38 -14.83
CA ALA A 37 -3.01 0.56 -13.43
C ALA A 37 -1.51 0.38 -13.19
N TYR A 38 -1.00 1.02 -12.14
CA TYR A 38 0.37 0.83 -11.67
C TYR A 38 0.42 0.97 -10.15
N GLU A 39 1.03 0.00 -9.48
CA GLU A 39 1.29 0.07 -8.06
C GLU A 39 2.72 0.54 -7.78
N TYR A 40 2.84 1.66 -7.07
CA TYR A 40 4.15 2.19 -6.65
C TYR A 40 4.67 1.39 -5.45
N GLN A 41 5.87 0.81 -5.55
CA GLN A 41 6.43 -0.07 -4.54
C GLN A 41 7.32 0.68 -3.56
N CYS A 42 6.94 0.67 -2.27
CA CYS A 42 7.72 1.21 -1.17
C CYS A 42 8.31 0.12 -0.25
N GLY A 43 8.55 -1.08 -0.73
CA GLY A 43 8.93 -2.25 0.08
C GLY A 43 10.07 -2.01 1.08
N SER A 44 11.12 -1.28 0.68
CA SER A 44 12.26 -0.94 1.55
C SER A 44 12.12 0.41 2.26
N GLY A 45 10.96 1.06 2.15
CA GLY A 45 10.67 2.36 2.74
C GLY A 45 10.08 3.33 1.72
N VAL A 46 9.48 4.41 2.20
CA VAL A 46 9.01 5.52 1.37
C VAL A 46 10.22 6.40 1.04
N ILE A 47 10.91 6.05 -0.05
CA ILE A 47 12.16 6.69 -0.48
C ILE A 47 11.90 7.53 -1.73
N GLY A 48 12.14 8.82 -1.63
CA GLY A 48 11.96 9.77 -2.72
C GLY A 48 11.68 11.17 -2.18
N SER A 49 11.81 12.18 -3.03
CA SER A 49 11.35 13.53 -2.72
C SER A 49 9.89 13.71 -3.17
N ASP A 50 9.20 14.67 -2.57
CA ASP A 50 7.84 15.05 -2.99
C ASP A 50 7.78 15.36 -4.48
N ALA A 51 8.79 16.05 -5.01
CA ALA A 51 8.90 16.36 -6.43
C ALA A 51 8.95 15.10 -7.32
N ASN A 52 9.59 14.01 -6.83
CA ASN A 52 9.61 12.74 -7.57
C ASN A 52 8.24 12.06 -7.57
N PHE A 53 7.54 12.02 -6.42
CA PHE A 53 6.20 11.45 -6.34
C PHE A 53 5.21 12.25 -7.19
N MET A 54 5.23 13.58 -7.11
CA MET A 54 4.42 14.46 -7.95
C MET A 54 4.66 14.22 -9.45
N ALA A 55 5.92 14.10 -9.86
CA ALA A 55 6.28 13.87 -11.27
C ALA A 55 5.76 12.52 -11.81
N VAL A 56 5.75 11.47 -10.98
CA VAL A 56 5.13 10.18 -11.35
C VAL A 56 3.62 10.33 -11.43
N GLY A 57 2.98 11.00 -10.47
CA GLY A 57 1.55 11.26 -10.45
C GLY A 57 1.07 12.10 -11.64
N GLU A 58 1.85 13.10 -12.06
CA GLU A 58 1.56 13.89 -13.26
C GLU A 58 1.57 13.04 -14.53
N GLU A 59 2.57 12.17 -14.68
CA GLU A 59 2.63 11.25 -15.81
C GLU A 59 1.49 10.21 -15.74
N ALA A 60 1.13 9.72 -14.55
CA ALA A 60 0.00 8.80 -14.38
C ALA A 60 -1.32 9.47 -14.85
N ARG A 61 -1.58 10.69 -14.42
CA ARG A 61 -2.75 11.46 -14.89
C ARG A 61 -2.71 11.69 -16.40
N ARG A 62 -1.55 12.04 -16.95
CA ARG A 62 -1.36 12.29 -18.39
C ARG A 62 -1.72 11.09 -19.25
N TYR A 63 -1.36 9.88 -18.79
CA TYR A 63 -1.62 8.63 -19.52
C TYR A 63 -2.88 7.88 -19.07
N GLY A 64 -3.63 8.42 -18.12
CA GLY A 64 -4.85 7.80 -17.59
C GLY A 64 -4.60 6.50 -16.84
N ILE A 65 -3.46 6.41 -16.11
CA ILE A 65 -3.08 5.25 -15.29
C ILE A 65 -3.58 5.45 -13.87
N ALA A 66 -4.35 4.48 -13.37
CA ALA A 66 -4.75 4.44 -11.98
C ALA A 66 -3.56 4.05 -11.10
N MET A 67 -3.41 4.74 -9.98
CA MET A 67 -2.28 4.53 -9.06
C MET A 67 -2.74 3.88 -7.76
N SER A 68 -1.94 2.94 -7.27
CA SER A 68 -1.91 2.50 -5.87
C SER A 68 -0.48 2.60 -5.33
N LEU A 69 -0.33 2.49 -4.02
CA LEU A 69 0.98 2.47 -3.38
C LEU A 69 1.07 1.29 -2.42
N HIS A 70 2.05 0.42 -2.60
CA HIS A 70 2.36 -0.64 -1.65
C HIS A 70 3.26 -0.08 -0.54
N THR A 71 2.83 -0.25 0.71
CA THR A 71 3.56 0.26 1.88
C THR A 71 4.81 -0.56 2.19
N PRO A 72 5.72 -0.05 3.05
CA PRO A 72 6.91 -0.81 3.45
C PRO A 72 6.59 -2.15 4.12
N TYR A 73 7.33 -3.21 3.75
CA TYR A 73 7.13 -4.58 4.27
C TYR A 73 7.36 -4.72 5.78
N PHE A 74 8.04 -3.77 6.41
CA PHE A 74 8.33 -3.81 7.84
C PHE A 74 7.24 -3.15 8.70
N ILE A 75 6.14 -2.68 8.12
CA ILE A 75 4.94 -2.31 8.86
C ILE A 75 4.40 -3.56 9.56
N SER A 76 4.16 -3.44 10.85
CA SER A 76 3.69 -4.54 11.71
C SER A 76 2.51 -4.08 12.55
N LEU A 77 1.29 -4.29 12.01
CA LEU A 77 0.07 -3.88 12.71
C LEU A 77 -0.16 -4.71 13.98
N SER A 78 0.20 -6.00 13.96
CA SER A 78 0.03 -6.97 15.05
C SER A 78 1.28 -7.17 15.93
N GLY A 79 2.27 -6.27 15.84
CA GLY A 79 3.49 -6.37 16.64
C GLY A 79 3.19 -6.36 18.14
N THR A 80 3.80 -7.29 18.92
CA THR A 80 3.66 -7.34 20.38
C THR A 80 4.35 -6.17 21.09
N ASP A 81 5.31 -5.53 20.42
CA ASP A 81 6.03 -4.35 20.89
C ASP A 81 5.23 -3.08 20.53
N PRO A 82 4.70 -2.33 21.53
CA PRO A 82 3.92 -1.13 21.27
C PRO A 82 4.69 -0.04 20.52
N GLU A 83 6.01 0.09 20.74
CA GLU A 83 6.82 1.09 20.05
C GLU A 83 6.94 0.78 18.56
N LYS A 84 7.04 -0.50 18.20
CA LYS A 84 7.03 -0.92 16.79
C LYS A 84 5.70 -0.65 16.12
N ARG A 85 4.58 -0.80 16.84
CA ARG A 85 3.26 -0.45 16.31
C ARG A 85 3.12 1.05 16.09
N LEU A 86 3.55 1.89 17.04
CA LEU A 86 3.57 3.35 16.87
C LEU A 86 4.44 3.76 15.67
N LYS A 87 5.61 3.14 15.53
CA LYS A 87 6.48 3.37 14.37
C LYS A 87 5.83 2.94 13.05
N SER A 88 5.00 1.90 13.06
CA SER A 88 4.22 1.49 11.89
C SER A 88 3.21 2.56 11.46
N ILE A 89 2.57 3.26 12.40
CA ILE A 89 1.67 4.37 12.11
C ILE A 89 2.42 5.51 11.40
N GLU A 90 3.65 5.82 11.82
CA GLU A 90 4.49 6.81 11.14
C GLU A 90 4.82 6.42 9.69
N TYR A 91 5.06 5.12 9.44
CA TYR A 91 5.28 4.64 8.06
C TYR A 91 4.01 4.70 7.23
N ILE A 92 2.85 4.39 7.81
CA ILE A 92 1.55 4.57 7.15
C ILE A 92 1.33 6.04 6.79
N ARG A 93 1.58 6.97 7.70
CA ARG A 93 1.48 8.42 7.47
C ARG A 93 2.35 8.87 6.29
N LYS A 94 3.61 8.42 6.24
CA LYS A 94 4.51 8.70 5.11
C LYS A 94 4.01 8.09 3.80
N SER A 95 3.44 6.90 3.85
CA SER A 95 2.87 6.23 2.68
C SER A 95 1.64 6.98 2.16
N VAL A 96 0.77 7.45 3.05
CA VAL A 96 -0.39 8.29 2.69
C VAL A 96 0.08 9.58 2.01
N HIS A 97 1.04 10.30 2.60
CA HIS A 97 1.59 11.51 2.00
C HIS A 97 2.13 11.26 0.57
N ALA A 98 2.90 10.20 0.38
CA ALA A 98 3.40 9.83 -0.94
C ALA A 98 2.27 9.42 -1.90
N ALA A 99 1.25 8.70 -1.42
CA ALA A 99 0.08 8.30 -2.20
C ALA A 99 -0.71 9.52 -2.70
N GLU A 100 -0.93 10.52 -1.85
CA GLU A 100 -1.59 11.77 -2.23
C GLU A 100 -0.82 12.51 -3.34
N LEU A 101 0.52 12.59 -3.25
CA LEU A 101 1.37 13.20 -4.27
C LEU A 101 1.34 12.42 -5.59
N LEU A 102 1.28 11.08 -5.52
CA LEU A 102 1.13 10.20 -6.68
C LEU A 102 -0.28 10.28 -7.31
N GLY A 103 -1.27 10.78 -6.58
CA GLY A 103 -2.68 10.67 -6.95
C GLY A 103 -3.20 9.24 -6.86
N ALA A 104 -2.70 8.47 -5.90
CA ALA A 104 -3.16 7.12 -5.61
C ALA A 104 -4.36 7.15 -4.66
N ASP A 105 -5.40 6.40 -4.99
CA ASP A 105 -6.64 6.33 -4.20
C ASP A 105 -6.53 5.34 -3.03
N ILE A 106 -5.55 4.45 -3.07
CA ILE A 106 -5.38 3.36 -2.10
C ILE A 106 -3.91 3.11 -1.79
N ILE A 107 -3.61 2.84 -0.50
CA ILE A 107 -2.35 2.23 -0.07
C ILE A 107 -2.59 0.77 0.33
N VAL A 108 -1.68 -0.12 -0.05
CA VAL A 108 -1.75 -1.56 0.28
C VAL A 108 -0.89 -1.83 1.51
N ILE A 109 -1.47 -2.46 2.53
CA ILE A 109 -0.85 -2.68 3.84
C ILE A 109 -0.94 -4.16 4.21
N HIS A 110 0.19 -4.77 4.58
CA HIS A 110 0.20 -6.09 5.20
C HIS A 110 -0.41 -6.04 6.60
N THR A 111 -1.30 -6.99 6.90
CA THR A 111 -2.03 -7.03 8.18
C THR A 111 -1.18 -7.41 9.39
N GLY A 112 0.00 -8.00 9.18
CA GLY A 112 0.94 -8.33 10.25
C GLY A 112 1.27 -9.81 10.37
N SER A 113 1.63 -10.25 11.57
CA SER A 113 2.11 -11.62 11.83
C SER A 113 1.53 -12.18 13.13
N ALA A 114 1.27 -13.49 13.15
CA ALA A 114 0.86 -14.25 14.33
C ALA A 114 1.95 -15.27 14.77
N THR A 115 3.22 -14.98 14.52
CA THR A 115 4.32 -15.94 14.81
C THR A 115 4.52 -16.21 16.30
N LYS A 116 4.21 -15.24 17.16
CA LYS A 116 4.55 -15.28 18.61
C LYS A 116 3.34 -15.23 19.54
N ILE A 117 2.15 -15.07 18.99
CA ILE A 117 0.89 -14.89 19.72
C ILE A 117 -0.23 -15.65 18.99
N SER A 118 -1.39 -15.79 19.62
CA SER A 118 -2.55 -16.38 18.94
C SER A 118 -3.02 -15.49 17.78
N ARG A 119 -3.73 -16.07 16.83
CA ARG A 119 -4.28 -15.30 15.69
C ARG A 119 -5.32 -14.29 16.17
N GLU A 120 -6.13 -14.63 17.15
CA GLU A 120 -7.13 -13.77 17.76
C GLU A 120 -6.48 -12.54 18.41
N GLU A 121 -5.39 -12.75 19.17
CA GLU A 121 -4.61 -11.66 19.77
C GLU A 121 -3.96 -10.79 18.69
N ALA A 122 -3.41 -11.40 17.66
CA ALA A 122 -2.79 -10.67 16.55
C ALA A 122 -3.83 -9.81 15.78
N VAL A 123 -5.04 -10.32 15.54
CA VAL A 123 -6.14 -9.56 14.94
C VAL A 123 -6.54 -8.38 15.85
N ALA A 124 -6.65 -8.60 17.16
CA ALA A 124 -6.97 -7.53 18.10
C ALA A 124 -5.93 -6.40 18.10
N LEU A 125 -4.63 -6.75 18.08
CA LEU A 125 -3.53 -5.79 17.98
C LEU A 125 -3.53 -5.05 16.64
N ALA A 126 -3.80 -5.75 15.55
CA ALA A 126 -3.90 -5.14 14.23
C ALA A 126 -5.05 -4.12 14.15
N LYS A 127 -6.22 -4.45 14.70
CA LYS A 127 -7.36 -3.54 14.83
C LYS A 127 -7.03 -2.30 15.66
N ASP A 128 -6.38 -2.45 16.83
CA ASP A 128 -5.94 -1.33 17.65
C ASP A 128 -5.00 -0.41 16.88
N THR A 129 -4.00 -0.98 16.20
CA THR A 129 -3.00 -0.19 15.48
C THR A 129 -3.61 0.55 14.29
N ILE A 130 -4.44 -0.12 13.50
CA ILE A 130 -5.05 0.50 12.32
C ILE A 130 -6.10 1.54 12.71
N SER A 131 -6.88 1.32 13.79
CA SER A 131 -7.81 2.32 14.33
C SER A 131 -7.09 3.61 14.69
N ARG A 132 -5.97 3.52 15.41
CA ARG A 132 -5.13 4.69 15.73
C ARG A 132 -4.61 5.39 14.49
N ALA A 133 -4.15 4.64 13.48
CA ALA A 133 -3.72 5.23 12.23
C ALA A 133 -4.86 6.00 11.53
N LEU A 134 -6.07 5.43 11.54
CA LEU A 134 -7.26 6.07 10.98
C LEU A 134 -7.68 7.33 11.74
N ASP A 135 -7.51 7.36 13.06
CA ASP A 135 -7.84 8.52 13.91
C ASP A 135 -6.83 9.64 13.76
N GLU A 136 -5.54 9.29 13.60
CA GLU A 136 -4.43 10.24 13.54
C GLU A 136 -4.15 10.79 12.13
N ILE A 137 -4.59 10.09 11.07
CA ILE A 137 -4.29 10.45 9.68
C ILE A 137 -5.58 10.89 8.98
N ASP A 138 -5.69 12.19 8.75
CA ASP A 138 -6.79 12.78 7.98
C ASP A 138 -6.47 12.68 6.47
N THR A 139 -7.19 11.81 5.77
CA THR A 139 -6.99 11.56 4.34
C THR A 139 -8.21 10.91 3.70
N GLN A 140 -8.34 11.04 2.39
CA GLN A 140 -9.32 10.32 1.57
C GLN A 140 -8.74 9.00 0.99
N VAL A 141 -7.44 8.75 1.16
CA VAL A 141 -6.80 7.53 0.69
C VAL A 141 -7.35 6.33 1.47
N ILE A 142 -7.74 5.30 0.74
CA ILE A 142 -8.22 4.03 1.31
C ILE A 142 -7.03 3.21 1.80
N PHE A 143 -7.19 2.56 2.95
CA PHE A 143 -6.22 1.62 3.48
C PHE A 143 -6.64 0.20 3.07
N GLY A 144 -6.04 -0.32 2.00
CA GLY A 144 -6.27 -1.68 1.50
C GLY A 144 -5.47 -2.69 2.30
N LEU A 145 -6.15 -3.61 2.95
CA LEU A 145 -5.49 -4.68 3.71
C LEU A 145 -5.25 -5.88 2.79
N GLU A 146 -3.99 -6.29 2.67
CA GLU A 146 -3.61 -7.38 1.78
C GLU A 146 -3.91 -8.75 2.39
N THR A 147 -4.56 -9.62 1.58
CA THR A 147 -4.69 -11.04 1.95
C THR A 147 -3.35 -11.77 1.79
N MET A 148 -2.98 -12.57 2.80
CA MET A 148 -1.68 -13.23 2.87
C MET A 148 -1.80 -14.75 2.89
N GLY A 149 -1.03 -15.43 2.04
CA GLY A 149 -1.05 -16.89 1.94
C GLY A 149 -0.09 -17.63 2.88
N LYS A 150 0.74 -16.94 3.68
CA LYS A 150 1.71 -17.58 4.59
C LYS A 150 1.10 -17.85 5.95
N VAL A 151 1.28 -19.07 6.46
CA VAL A 151 0.69 -19.56 7.74
C VAL A 151 0.96 -18.62 8.92
N ASN A 152 2.14 -18.02 9.00
CA ASN A 152 2.54 -17.16 10.11
C ASN A 152 2.19 -15.68 9.92
N GLN A 153 1.58 -15.30 8.79
CA GLN A 153 1.10 -13.95 8.55
C GLN A 153 -0.41 -13.87 8.78
N LEU A 154 -0.88 -12.77 9.31
CA LEU A 154 -2.29 -12.42 9.26
C LEU A 154 -2.68 -12.10 7.82
N GLY A 155 -3.94 -12.31 7.48
CA GLY A 155 -4.45 -11.95 6.16
C GLY A 155 -5.19 -13.09 5.47
N THR A 156 -5.75 -14.05 6.21
CA THR A 156 -6.82 -14.88 5.64
C THR A 156 -7.98 -13.96 5.25
N LEU A 157 -8.81 -14.38 4.31
CA LEU A 157 -9.95 -13.57 3.87
C LEU A 157 -10.85 -13.16 5.05
N ASP A 158 -11.12 -14.09 5.95
CA ASP A 158 -11.98 -13.84 7.13
C ASP A 158 -11.36 -12.81 8.07
N GLU A 159 -10.04 -12.86 8.31
CA GLU A 159 -9.32 -11.88 9.13
C GLU A 159 -9.32 -10.49 8.51
N VAL A 160 -9.10 -10.41 7.20
CA VAL A 160 -9.14 -9.12 6.48
C VAL A 160 -10.56 -8.54 6.55
N ILE A 161 -11.59 -9.34 6.29
CA ILE A 161 -12.99 -8.90 6.41
C ILE A 161 -13.30 -8.43 7.84
N GLU A 162 -12.83 -9.16 8.85
CA GLU A 162 -13.02 -8.80 10.25
C GLU A 162 -12.36 -7.47 10.60
N ILE A 163 -11.13 -7.24 10.14
CA ILE A 163 -10.41 -5.99 10.39
C ILE A 163 -11.06 -4.84 9.60
N CYS A 164 -11.42 -5.06 8.34
CA CYS A 164 -12.08 -4.05 7.51
C CYS A 164 -13.43 -3.60 8.07
N GLY A 165 -14.10 -4.45 8.84
CA GLY A 165 -15.37 -4.13 9.50
C GLY A 165 -15.33 -2.94 10.48
N ILE A 166 -14.16 -2.47 10.90
CA ILE A 166 -14.05 -1.33 11.84
C ILE A 166 -14.19 0.04 11.17
N SER A 167 -13.96 0.17 9.87
CA SER A 167 -14.07 1.45 9.18
C SER A 167 -14.34 1.31 7.69
N LYS A 168 -15.12 2.26 7.14
CA LYS A 168 -15.34 2.36 5.68
C LYS A 168 -14.10 2.85 4.90
N ARG A 169 -13.06 3.33 5.58
CA ARG A 169 -11.77 3.68 4.98
C ARG A 169 -10.83 2.47 4.81
N LEU A 170 -11.29 1.27 5.18
CA LEU A 170 -10.59 0.00 4.96
C LEU A 170 -11.28 -0.78 3.83
N SER A 171 -10.47 -1.50 3.04
CA SER A 171 -10.93 -2.41 1.99
C SER A 171 -10.01 -3.64 1.88
#